data_2ba081bbb292ab63bfcb225122dc1715
#
_entry.id   2ba081bbb292ab63bfcb225122dc1715
#
_cell.length_a   1.000
_cell.length_b   1.000
_cell.length_c   1.000
_cell.angle_alpha   90.00
_cell.angle_beta   90.00
_cell.angle_gamma   90.00
#
_symmetry.space_group_name_H-M   'P 1'
#
loop_
_entity.id
_entity.type
_entity.pdbx_description
1 polymer ?
#
loop_
_entity_poly.entity_id
_entity_poly.type
_entity_poly.pdbx_seq_one_letter_code
_entity_poly.pdbx_strand_id
1 'polypeptide(L)'
;GSPLPMGFHEDAQQKGVNLIRFAPERSIEQLQVPQYRRTLSITGDRESLLARVAELANSSDRVWLETIYDSTEPMGDLRDQLNKVIAGSHTEILCTKTARGQFHALHADVPGESLEDLTPEEVFNRCLDSHDVPAAARPALIAAYNEILQSLQEADTQAVEGVEA
;
A
#
# COMPACT_ATOMS: atom_id res chain seq x y z
N GLY A 1 2.66 4.99 22.27
CA GLY A 1 2.99 5.00 20.83
C GLY A 1 4.29 4.30 20.54
N SER A 2 4.54 4.00 19.28
CA SER A 2 5.80 3.41 18.85
C SER A 2 6.97 4.41 18.92
N PRO A 3 8.17 4.01 19.37
CA PRO A 3 9.35 4.87 19.33
C PRO A 3 9.88 5.14 17.91
N LEU A 4 9.44 4.35 16.94
CA LEU A 4 9.78 4.51 15.52
C LEU A 4 8.50 4.71 14.71
N PRO A 5 8.56 5.43 13.57
CA PRO A 5 7.43 5.50 12.66
C PRO A 5 7.12 4.10 12.10
N MET A 6 5.87 3.67 12.23
CA MET A 6 5.38 2.37 11.76
C MET A 6 4.61 2.47 10.43
N GLY A 7 4.35 3.70 9.97
CA GLY A 7 3.62 3.95 8.72
C GLY A 7 3.94 5.31 8.13
N PHE A 8 3.62 5.48 6.85
CA PHE A 8 3.89 6.72 6.11
C PHE A 8 3.08 7.93 6.60
N HIS A 9 1.95 7.70 7.29
CA HIS A 9 1.14 8.76 7.90
C HIS A 9 1.76 9.37 9.15
N GLU A 10 2.86 8.80 9.66
CA GLU A 10 3.56 9.26 10.85
C GLU A 10 4.85 10.06 10.54
N ASP A 11 5.09 10.40 9.28
CA ASP A 11 6.33 11.03 8.80
C ASP A 11 6.63 12.38 9.47
N ALA A 12 5.59 13.17 9.76
CA ALA A 12 5.68 14.45 10.42
C ALA A 12 5.77 14.35 11.96
N GLN A 13 5.70 13.15 12.56
CA GLN A 13 5.68 12.99 14.01
C GLN A 13 7.09 12.83 14.58
N GLN A 14 7.49 13.76 15.44
CA GLN A 14 8.69 13.59 16.25
C GLN A 14 8.47 12.50 17.31
N LYS A 15 9.16 11.38 17.15
CA LYS A 15 9.06 10.25 18.09
C LYS A 15 9.95 10.47 19.30
N GLY A 16 9.51 9.98 20.46
CA GLY A 16 10.24 10.11 21.71
C GLY A 16 9.94 8.97 22.66
N VAL A 17 10.83 8.78 23.62
CA VAL A 17 10.66 7.87 24.76
C VAL A 17 10.75 8.65 26.06
N ASN A 18 10.01 8.22 27.09
CA ASN A 18 10.06 8.83 28.41
C ASN A 18 10.97 8.02 29.31
N LEU A 19 12.03 8.65 29.80
CA LEU A 19 12.88 8.11 30.85
C LEU A 19 12.32 8.51 32.21
N ILE A 20 11.91 7.51 32.98
CA ILE A 20 11.34 7.73 34.32
C ILE A 20 12.36 7.31 35.38
N ARG A 21 12.78 8.24 36.22
CA ARG A 21 13.62 7.96 37.40
C ARG A 21 12.75 7.98 38.64
N PHE A 22 12.88 7.00 39.51
CA PHE A 22 12.08 6.83 40.70
C PHE A 22 12.78 7.28 42.00
N ALA A 23 14.11 7.41 41.97
CA ALA A 23 14.92 7.79 43.14
C ALA A 23 16.12 8.65 42.71
N PRO A 24 16.60 9.59 43.55
CA PRO A 24 16.05 9.96 44.89
C PRO A 24 14.73 10.74 44.76
N GLU A 25 14.53 11.44 43.66
CA GLU A 25 13.29 12.15 43.33
C GLU A 25 12.70 11.60 42.02
N ARG A 26 11.37 11.63 41.94
CA ARG A 26 10.70 11.22 40.71
C ARG A 26 10.92 12.29 39.64
N SER A 27 11.43 11.86 38.48
CA SER A 27 11.58 12.72 37.32
C SER A 27 11.19 12.00 36.07
N ILE A 28 10.62 12.74 35.11
CA ILE A 28 10.29 12.27 33.80
C ILE A 28 11.04 13.15 32.80
N GLU A 29 11.86 12.54 32.00
CA GLU A 29 12.62 13.18 30.92
C GLU A 29 12.22 12.59 29.59
N GLN A 30 11.77 13.43 28.67
CA GLN A 30 11.44 13.00 27.32
C GLN A 30 12.72 13.05 26.44
N LEU A 31 13.15 11.90 25.96
CA LEU A 31 14.25 11.76 25.03
C LEU A 31 13.70 11.64 23.62
N GLN A 32 14.17 12.46 22.70
CA GLN A 32 13.81 12.37 21.29
C GLN A 32 14.55 11.19 20.64
N VAL A 33 13.81 10.39 19.87
CA VAL A 33 14.41 9.31 19.08
C VAL A 33 14.95 9.90 17.78
N PRO A 34 16.25 9.69 17.44
CA PRO A 34 16.81 10.15 16.19
C PRO A 34 16.11 9.50 15.00
N GLN A 35 15.78 10.27 14.00
CA GLN A 35 15.20 9.77 12.76
C GLN A 35 16.31 9.42 11.77
N TYR A 36 16.68 8.14 11.68
CA TYR A 36 17.74 7.66 10.78
C TYR A 36 17.31 7.54 9.33
N ARG A 37 16.01 7.32 9.10
CA ARG A 37 15.37 7.32 7.78
C ARG A 37 14.06 8.07 7.88
N ARG A 38 13.82 8.87 6.91
CA ARG A 38 12.60 9.64 6.76
C ARG A 38 11.59 8.81 5.99
N THR A 39 10.36 8.68 6.50
CA THR A 39 9.24 8.12 5.74
C THR A 39 8.52 9.27 5.05
N LEU A 40 8.15 9.09 3.79
CA LEU A 40 7.46 10.12 3.02
C LEU A 40 6.43 9.49 2.10
N SER A 41 5.23 10.06 2.06
CA SER A 41 4.19 9.70 1.10
C SER A 41 4.01 10.82 0.09
N ILE A 42 4.06 10.52 -1.20
CA ILE A 42 3.82 11.46 -2.28
C ILE A 42 2.67 10.99 -3.18
N THR A 43 1.78 11.91 -3.51
CA THR A 43 0.63 11.67 -4.39
C THR A 43 0.73 12.54 -5.62
N GLY A 44 0.38 12.00 -6.77
CA GLY A 44 0.35 12.75 -8.02
C GLY A 44 0.16 11.88 -9.26
N ASP A 45 0.09 12.54 -10.39
CA ASP A 45 0.15 11.90 -11.70
C ASP A 45 1.57 11.43 -12.06
N ARG A 46 1.73 10.80 -13.22
CA ARG A 46 3.02 10.24 -13.68
C ARG A 46 4.14 11.27 -13.68
N GLU A 47 3.89 12.45 -14.25
CA GLU A 47 4.90 13.49 -14.41
C GLU A 47 5.33 14.07 -13.06
N SER A 48 4.37 14.41 -12.22
CA SER A 48 4.61 14.94 -10.87
C SER A 48 5.36 13.94 -9.99
N LEU A 49 5.00 12.65 -10.05
CA LEU A 49 5.69 11.60 -9.27
C LEU A 49 7.14 11.44 -9.72
N LEU A 50 7.39 11.37 -11.04
CA LEU A 50 8.74 11.26 -11.58
C LEU A 50 9.61 12.46 -11.22
N ALA A 51 9.08 13.69 -11.32
CA ALA A 51 9.79 14.91 -10.95
C ALA A 51 10.15 14.93 -9.46
N ARG A 52 9.19 14.65 -8.58
CA ARG A 52 9.42 14.66 -7.12
C ARG A 52 10.35 13.56 -6.66
N VAL A 53 10.25 12.37 -7.27
CA VAL A 53 11.16 11.26 -6.98
C VAL A 53 12.58 11.57 -7.45
N ALA A 54 12.75 12.26 -8.59
CA ALA A 54 14.06 12.70 -9.07
C ALA A 54 14.70 13.75 -8.12
N GLU A 55 13.92 14.67 -7.57
CA GLU A 55 14.40 15.62 -6.55
C GLU A 55 14.90 14.88 -5.30
N LEU A 56 14.13 13.89 -4.80
CA LEU A 56 14.51 13.08 -3.65
C LEU A 56 15.75 12.22 -3.93
N ALA A 57 15.87 11.67 -5.14
CA ALA A 57 17.03 10.88 -5.54
C ALA A 57 18.32 11.69 -5.58
N ASN A 58 18.25 13.00 -5.85
CA ASN A 58 19.38 13.92 -5.83
C ASN A 58 19.73 14.42 -4.42
N SER A 59 18.90 14.14 -3.42
CA SER A 59 19.17 14.46 -2.02
C SER A 59 20.11 13.44 -1.39
N SER A 60 20.87 13.86 -0.38
CA SER A 60 21.66 12.95 0.46
C SER A 60 20.83 12.26 1.55
N ASP A 61 19.56 12.60 1.67
CA ASP A 61 18.67 12.06 2.69
C ASP A 61 18.34 10.58 2.44
N ARG A 62 18.28 9.83 3.51
CA ARG A 62 17.78 8.45 3.44
C ARG A 62 16.27 8.45 3.58
N VAL A 63 15.55 8.16 2.50
CA VAL A 63 14.09 8.24 2.45
C VAL A 63 13.48 6.89 2.09
N TRP A 64 12.50 6.48 2.89
CA TRP A 64 11.54 5.44 2.53
C TRP A 64 10.30 6.10 1.96
N LEU A 65 9.98 5.76 0.73
CA LEU A 65 8.97 6.43 -0.05
C LEU A 65 7.76 5.53 -0.34
N GLU A 66 6.58 6.07 -0.10
CA GLU A 66 5.33 5.58 -0.64
C GLU A 66 4.90 6.50 -1.79
N THR A 67 4.60 5.93 -2.94
CA THR A 67 4.08 6.67 -4.09
C THR A 67 2.61 6.31 -4.31
N ILE A 68 1.76 7.32 -4.43
CA ILE A 68 0.32 7.16 -4.66
C ILE A 68 0.01 7.79 -6.02
N TYR A 69 -0.26 6.93 -6.99
CA TYR A 69 -0.61 7.35 -8.34
C TYR A 69 -2.07 7.79 -8.41
N ASP A 70 -2.29 9.04 -8.73
CA ASP A 70 -3.62 9.66 -8.84
C ASP A 70 -3.85 10.16 -10.27
N SER A 71 -4.24 9.25 -11.15
CA SER A 71 -4.59 9.57 -12.54
C SER A 71 -5.63 8.61 -13.07
N THR A 72 -6.31 9.02 -14.14
CA THR A 72 -7.26 8.16 -14.89
C THR A 72 -6.55 7.18 -15.82
N GLU A 73 -5.29 7.47 -16.14
CA GLU A 73 -4.49 6.64 -17.03
C GLU A 73 -3.98 5.38 -16.31
N PRO A 74 -3.79 4.27 -17.04
CA PRO A 74 -3.19 3.07 -16.47
C PRO A 74 -1.79 3.35 -15.91
N MET A 75 -1.48 2.80 -14.74
CA MET A 75 -0.16 2.95 -14.12
C MET A 75 0.96 2.40 -15.02
N GLY A 76 0.69 1.31 -15.76
CA GLY A 76 1.62 0.70 -16.73
C GLY A 76 3.01 0.47 -16.12
N ASP A 77 4.04 0.98 -16.79
CA ASP A 77 5.46 0.86 -16.45
C ASP A 77 5.98 1.93 -15.45
N LEU A 78 5.08 2.71 -14.84
CA LEU A 78 5.47 3.80 -13.92
C LEU A 78 6.39 3.31 -12.80
N ARG A 79 6.11 2.14 -12.20
CA ARG A 79 6.93 1.59 -11.13
C ARG A 79 8.38 1.34 -11.59
N ASP A 80 8.55 0.83 -12.81
CA ASP A 80 9.88 0.59 -13.37
C ASP A 80 10.62 1.89 -13.67
N GLN A 81 9.89 2.91 -14.15
CA GLN A 81 10.45 4.24 -14.36
C GLN A 81 10.90 4.88 -13.04
N LEU A 82 10.07 4.83 -12.00
CA LEU A 82 10.40 5.34 -10.67
C LEU A 82 11.64 4.61 -10.09
N ASN A 83 11.71 3.28 -10.21
CA ASN A 83 12.85 2.50 -9.77
C ASN A 83 14.15 2.86 -10.52
N LYS A 84 14.07 3.17 -11.81
CA LYS A 84 15.23 3.65 -12.58
C LYS A 84 15.72 5.00 -12.10
N VAL A 85 14.80 5.91 -11.75
CA VAL A 85 15.13 7.26 -11.26
C VAL A 85 15.87 7.21 -9.93
N ILE A 86 15.47 6.33 -9.01
CA ILE A 86 16.12 6.19 -7.69
C ILE A 86 17.38 5.32 -7.70
N ALA A 87 17.71 4.70 -8.83
CA ALA A 87 18.86 3.80 -8.91
C ALA A 87 20.15 4.49 -8.48
N GLY A 88 20.83 3.93 -7.48
CA GLY A 88 22.07 4.48 -6.92
C GLY A 88 21.88 5.64 -5.93
N SER A 89 20.65 6.04 -5.59
CA SER A 89 20.34 7.03 -4.57
C SER A 89 20.17 6.42 -3.17
N HIS A 90 19.93 7.27 -2.17
CA HIS A 90 19.59 6.85 -0.81
C HIS A 90 18.07 6.75 -0.58
N THR A 91 17.28 6.96 -1.62
CA THR A 91 15.81 6.84 -1.60
C THR A 91 15.41 5.43 -2.00
N GLU A 92 14.45 4.87 -1.29
CA GLU A 92 13.92 3.52 -1.51
C GLU A 92 12.39 3.57 -1.57
N ILE A 93 11.79 3.12 -2.67
CA ILE A 93 10.33 3.03 -2.83
C ILE A 93 9.87 1.70 -2.24
N LEU A 94 9.18 1.76 -1.11
CA LEU A 94 8.64 0.58 -0.43
C LEU A 94 7.28 0.17 -0.98
N CYS A 95 6.46 1.15 -1.36
CA CYS A 95 5.09 0.91 -1.80
C CYS A 95 4.69 1.86 -2.92
N THR A 96 4.00 1.31 -3.94
CA THR A 96 3.34 2.09 -4.98
C THR A 96 1.86 1.71 -5.00
N LYS A 97 0.98 2.67 -4.80
CA LYS A 97 -0.48 2.49 -4.74
C LYS A 97 -1.16 3.35 -5.81
N THR A 98 -2.37 2.99 -6.16
CA THR A 98 -3.28 3.83 -6.96
C THR A 98 -4.31 4.46 -6.03
N ALA A 99 -4.51 5.79 -6.12
CA ALA A 99 -5.46 6.51 -5.28
C ALA A 99 -6.89 5.97 -5.43
N ARG A 100 -7.27 5.56 -6.63
CA ARG A 100 -8.62 5.03 -6.91
C ARG A 100 -8.93 3.69 -6.25
N GLY A 101 -7.94 2.85 -6.02
CA GLY A 101 -8.15 1.52 -5.43
C GLY A 101 -8.50 1.54 -3.95
N GLN A 102 -8.23 2.63 -3.24
CA GLN A 102 -8.48 2.72 -1.79
C GLN A 102 -9.87 3.25 -1.43
N PHE A 103 -10.51 4.03 -2.31
CA PHE A 103 -11.75 4.73 -1.95
C PHE A 103 -13.04 4.04 -2.38
N HIS A 104 -13.03 3.19 -3.39
CA HIS A 104 -14.26 2.60 -3.92
C HIS A 104 -14.59 1.18 -3.39
N ALA A 105 -13.58 0.40 -3.04
CA ALA A 105 -13.84 -0.96 -2.56
C ALA A 105 -14.46 -1.03 -1.14
N LEU A 106 -14.28 0.04 -0.33
CA LEU A 106 -14.74 0.07 1.07
C LEU A 106 -15.98 0.92 1.33
N HIS A 107 -16.50 1.66 0.36
CA HIS A 107 -17.62 2.59 0.55
C HIS A 107 -18.93 2.21 -0.17
N ALA A 108 -19.06 1.00 -0.66
CA ALA A 108 -20.38 0.45 -0.94
C ALA A 108 -20.99 -0.07 0.37
N ASP A 109 -21.13 0.79 1.38
CA ASP A 109 -21.94 0.52 2.55
C ASP A 109 -23.42 0.38 2.12
N VAL A 110 -23.79 -0.81 1.76
CA VAL A 110 -25.20 -1.21 1.84
C VAL A 110 -25.43 -1.55 3.32
N PRO A 111 -26.21 -0.74 4.05
CA PRO A 111 -26.42 -0.99 5.47
C PRO A 111 -27.06 -2.37 5.68
N GLY A 112 -26.32 -3.28 6.31
CA GLY A 112 -26.84 -4.58 6.69
C GLY A 112 -26.26 -5.81 5.98
N GLU A 113 -25.36 -5.66 5.00
CA GLU A 113 -24.64 -6.80 4.41
C GLU A 113 -23.28 -7.00 5.09
N SER A 114 -23.03 -8.22 5.56
CA SER A 114 -21.70 -8.64 6.03
C SER A 114 -20.86 -9.14 4.84
N LEU A 115 -19.54 -8.99 4.90
CA LEU A 115 -18.62 -9.58 3.94
C LEU A 115 -18.74 -11.12 3.88
N GLU A 116 -19.22 -11.74 4.96
CA GLU A 116 -19.45 -13.18 5.05
C GLU A 116 -20.65 -13.64 4.22
N ASP A 117 -21.56 -12.73 3.87
CA ASP A 117 -22.75 -13.02 3.07
C ASP A 117 -22.50 -12.91 1.56
N LEU A 118 -21.33 -12.39 1.14
CA LEU A 118 -20.99 -12.17 -0.25
C LEU A 118 -20.18 -13.34 -0.83
N THR A 119 -20.57 -13.79 -2.03
CA THR A 119 -19.75 -14.73 -2.79
C THR A 119 -18.54 -14.04 -3.41
N PRO A 120 -17.42 -14.75 -3.64
CA PRO A 120 -16.26 -14.19 -4.33
C PRO A 120 -16.60 -13.55 -5.69
N GLU A 121 -17.57 -14.12 -6.42
CA GLU A 121 -18.03 -13.57 -7.71
C GLU A 121 -18.77 -12.24 -7.55
N GLU A 122 -19.60 -12.10 -6.51
CA GLU A 122 -20.28 -10.84 -6.21
C GLU A 122 -19.30 -9.74 -5.83
N VAL A 123 -18.30 -10.07 -5.02
CA VAL A 123 -17.23 -9.13 -4.67
C VAL A 123 -16.47 -8.69 -5.91
N PHE A 124 -16.13 -9.63 -6.80
CA PHE A 124 -15.42 -9.30 -8.05
C PHE A 124 -16.27 -8.43 -8.97
N ASN A 125 -17.56 -8.72 -9.14
CA ASN A 125 -18.46 -7.89 -9.92
C ASN A 125 -18.59 -6.47 -9.36
N ARG A 126 -18.69 -6.29 -8.03
CA ARG A 126 -18.68 -4.98 -7.37
C ARG A 126 -17.35 -4.24 -7.62
N CYS A 127 -16.22 -4.96 -7.64
CA CYS A 127 -14.94 -4.38 -8.03
C CYS A 127 -14.94 -3.88 -9.48
N LEU A 128 -15.50 -4.66 -10.43
CA LEU A 128 -15.62 -4.23 -11.82
C LEU A 128 -16.50 -2.98 -11.98
N ASP A 129 -17.57 -2.87 -11.16
CA ASP A 129 -18.45 -1.71 -11.15
C ASP A 129 -17.73 -0.48 -10.56
N SER A 130 -17.02 -0.65 -9.45
CA SER A 130 -16.30 0.43 -8.77
C SER A 130 -15.15 1.02 -9.58
N HIS A 131 -14.61 0.22 -10.52
CA HIS A 131 -13.53 0.65 -11.41
C HIS A 131 -14.02 1.10 -12.80
N ASP A 132 -15.34 1.26 -12.97
CA ASP A 132 -15.96 1.68 -14.24
C ASP A 132 -15.49 0.85 -15.46
N VAL A 133 -15.32 -0.48 -15.26
CA VAL A 133 -14.82 -1.36 -16.31
C VAL A 133 -15.83 -1.43 -17.46
N PRO A 134 -15.41 -1.14 -18.71
CA PRO A 134 -16.31 -1.17 -19.88
C PRO A 134 -16.99 -2.52 -20.04
N ALA A 135 -18.27 -2.53 -20.38
CA ALA A 135 -19.08 -3.75 -20.54
C ALA A 135 -18.44 -4.76 -21.52
N ALA A 136 -17.73 -4.28 -22.56
CA ALA A 136 -17.06 -5.11 -23.53
C ALA A 136 -15.87 -5.90 -22.96
N ALA A 137 -15.21 -5.40 -21.88
CA ALA A 137 -14.06 -6.05 -21.26
C ALA A 137 -14.45 -7.00 -20.12
N ARG A 138 -15.64 -6.85 -19.55
CA ARG A 138 -16.11 -7.63 -18.39
C ARG A 138 -16.11 -9.14 -18.61
N PRO A 139 -16.62 -9.68 -19.75
CA PRO A 139 -16.66 -11.13 -19.96
C PRO A 139 -15.27 -11.77 -19.93
N ALA A 140 -14.27 -11.12 -20.51
CA ALA A 140 -12.90 -11.63 -20.50
C ALA A 140 -12.29 -11.63 -19.09
N LEU A 141 -12.55 -10.59 -18.30
CA LEU A 141 -12.06 -10.48 -16.93
C LEU A 141 -12.75 -11.51 -16.01
N ILE A 142 -14.05 -11.72 -16.15
CA ILE A 142 -14.79 -12.73 -15.39
C ILE A 142 -14.28 -14.14 -15.73
N ALA A 143 -14.04 -14.43 -17.00
CA ALA A 143 -13.48 -15.72 -17.42
C ALA A 143 -12.09 -15.96 -16.80
N ALA A 144 -11.19 -14.98 -16.88
CA ALA A 144 -9.87 -15.06 -16.25
C ALA A 144 -9.94 -15.21 -14.72
N TYR A 145 -10.86 -14.50 -14.06
CA TYR A 145 -11.07 -14.61 -12.63
C TYR A 145 -11.52 -16.03 -12.23
N ASN A 146 -12.47 -16.62 -12.96
CA ASN A 146 -12.95 -17.97 -12.70
C ASN A 146 -11.88 -19.04 -12.93
N GLU A 147 -11.01 -18.85 -13.95
CA GLU A 147 -9.87 -19.72 -14.18
C GLU A 147 -8.88 -19.70 -13.01
N ILE A 148 -8.60 -18.52 -12.46
CA ILE A 148 -7.74 -18.38 -11.27
C ILE A 148 -8.37 -19.03 -10.05
N LEU A 149 -9.67 -18.82 -9.80
CA LEU A 149 -10.37 -19.46 -8.67
C LEU A 149 -10.31 -20.97 -8.76
N GLN A 150 -10.55 -21.54 -9.95
CA GLN A 150 -10.48 -22.97 -10.17
C GLN A 150 -9.07 -23.50 -9.89
N SER A 151 -8.04 -22.84 -10.40
CA SER A 151 -6.64 -23.24 -10.17
C SER A 151 -6.24 -23.21 -8.69
N LEU A 152 -6.75 -22.24 -7.92
CA LEU A 152 -6.52 -22.17 -6.47
C LEU A 152 -7.20 -23.31 -5.73
N GLN A 153 -8.46 -23.63 -6.09
CA GLN A 153 -9.18 -24.75 -5.48
C GLN A 153 -8.51 -26.10 -5.76
N GLU A 154 -8.00 -26.30 -6.96
CA GLU A 154 -7.24 -27.51 -7.34
C GLU A 154 -5.93 -27.61 -6.55
N ALA A 155 -5.21 -26.48 -6.36
CA ALA A 155 -3.98 -26.44 -5.58
C ALA A 155 -4.23 -26.74 -4.08
N ASP A 156 -5.31 -26.20 -3.51
CA ASP A 156 -5.69 -26.46 -2.11
C ASP A 156 -6.09 -27.93 -1.91
N THR A 157 -6.80 -28.53 -2.86
CA THR A 157 -7.17 -29.95 -2.80
C THR A 157 -5.93 -30.86 -2.82
N GLN A 158 -4.95 -30.55 -3.68
CA GLN A 158 -3.69 -31.30 -3.75
C GLN A 158 -2.85 -31.15 -2.47
N ALA A 159 -2.87 -29.96 -1.85
CA ALA A 159 -2.15 -29.71 -0.59
C ALA A 159 -2.71 -30.52 0.58
N VAL A 160 -4.02 -30.72 0.61
CA VAL A 160 -4.69 -31.54 1.66
C VAL A 160 -4.40 -33.04 1.48
N GLU A 161 -4.42 -33.54 0.24
CA GLU A 161 -4.11 -34.95 -0.05
C GLU A 161 -2.64 -35.30 0.22
N GLY A 162 -1.72 -34.34 0.10
CA GLY A 162 -0.29 -34.53 0.37
C GLY A 162 0.08 -34.58 1.86
N VAL A 163 -0.82 -34.24 2.78
CA VAL A 163 -0.60 -34.25 4.24
C VAL A 163 -1.05 -35.59 4.88
N GLU A 164 -1.87 -36.37 4.19
CA GLU A 164 -2.38 -37.68 4.70
C GLU A 164 -1.56 -38.88 4.20
N ALA A 165 -0.46 -38.68 3.49
CA ALA A 165 0.45 -39.69 3.01
C ALA A 165 1.80 -39.61 3.75
#